data_6975f02b7131b8bf2ebfe1ab9489be9e
#
_entry.id   6975f02b7131b8bf2ebfe1ab9489be9e
#
_cell.length_a   1.000
_cell.length_b   1.000
_cell.length_c   1.000
_cell.angle_alpha   90.00
_cell.angle_beta   90.00
_cell.angle_gamma   90.00
#
_symmetry.space_group_name_H-M   'P 1'
#
loop_
_entity.id
_entity.type
_entity.pdbx_description
1 polymer ?
#
loop_
_entity_poly.entity_id
_entity_poly.type
_entity_poly.pdbx_seq_one_letter_code
_entity_poly.pdbx_strand_id
1 'polypeptide(L)'
;MKILFKNFLMSTLAVAAMASCASDGAIVVPEAPLEECVYLGDKTEFAVWAPDAEAAQLRLYHSASDEAAFKIVNMKLSKDGLWKAVVKEDVKGSFYTFQVQKDGKWLEETEGIAAKAVGVNGMRGAVIDWTETDPEGWAEDKSPEIKPSDIIVYELQHRDFSIHQTSGVNNKGKYLALTEEGTKNPDGLATGIDHLKEIGVTYVQLLPSTDFATIDETRLEDNQYNWGYEPLNYNAVEGSFSTDPYNPVTRIKEFKQMVQALHKAGFRVILDVVYNHTTNASNTGFERTMPGYFYRMREDGTFFDGSGCGNETASEQAMFRKYMLESLEWWMKEYHIDGFRFDLMAIHDIDTMNEISERLHAIDPDVVLYGEGWAAMSPAYPAEQIALKVNTHMLDKIGAFSDNLRDAVRGPLGCENAGFMDGVAGNKDNIHFGIAGGVQHPQVTVERWTSNPLQHVSYVSCHDDHCLRDRLEEATKASEKKRLEMVKLAQTAVYTSQGIPFIFAGEEVYRHKQGVKNSYNKPDSINAIDWTYKTKYQDLVDYYAALAAIRHAHPGFCLGDAELVREKLQFIEVEDPCVVAFRISGLDGIDS
;
A
#
# COMPACT_ATOMS: atom_id res chain seq x y z
N MET A 1 67.16 -7.71 10.39
CA MET A 1 67.02 -8.38 9.09
C MET A 1 65.77 -7.83 8.42
N LYS A 2 65.94 -7.25 7.25
CA LYS A 2 65.06 -6.28 6.60
C LYS A 2 63.68 -6.81 6.24
N ILE A 3 62.62 -6.07 6.62
CA ILE A 3 61.22 -6.28 6.21
C ILE A 3 60.99 -5.34 5.01
N LEU A 4 60.59 -5.93 3.88
CA LEU A 4 60.17 -5.22 2.67
C LEU A 4 58.68 -4.88 2.76
N PHE A 5 58.35 -3.58 2.74
CA PHE A 5 57.02 -3.07 2.45
C PHE A 5 56.76 -3.19 0.94
N LYS A 6 55.70 -3.87 0.56
CA LYS A 6 55.16 -3.79 -0.79
C LYS A 6 53.91 -2.90 -0.78
N ASN A 7 54.00 -1.83 -1.54
CA ASN A 7 52.95 -0.87 -1.83
C ASN A 7 51.78 -1.58 -2.52
N PHE A 8 50.59 -1.42 -1.97
CA PHE A 8 49.35 -1.73 -2.66
C PHE A 8 48.83 -0.47 -3.33
N LEU A 9 48.88 -0.44 -4.67
CA LEU A 9 48.23 0.57 -5.50
C LEU A 9 46.72 0.42 -5.37
N MET A 10 46.05 1.44 -4.83
CA MET A 10 44.61 1.60 -4.99
C MET A 10 44.34 1.96 -6.45
N SER A 11 43.71 1.06 -7.17
CA SER A 11 43.06 1.35 -8.45
C SER A 11 41.66 1.92 -8.15
N THR A 12 41.54 3.22 -8.31
CA THR A 12 40.24 3.90 -8.41
C THR A 12 39.56 3.43 -9.71
N LEU A 13 38.61 2.52 -9.60
CA LEU A 13 37.64 2.28 -10.68
C LEU A 13 36.67 3.47 -10.68
N ALA A 14 36.81 4.31 -11.69
CA ALA A 14 35.76 5.25 -12.07
C ALA A 14 34.55 4.44 -12.56
N VAL A 15 33.46 4.48 -11.83
CA VAL A 15 32.17 4.01 -12.33
C VAL A 15 31.74 5.02 -13.39
N ALA A 16 31.92 4.65 -14.64
CA ALA A 16 31.29 5.38 -15.75
C ALA A 16 29.80 5.14 -15.69
N ALA A 17 29.02 6.18 -15.42
CA ALA A 17 27.60 6.17 -15.66
C ALA A 17 27.39 5.88 -17.15
N MET A 18 26.88 4.70 -17.47
CA MET A 18 26.49 4.36 -18.84
C MET A 18 25.16 5.04 -19.12
N ALA A 19 25.24 6.23 -19.72
CA ALA A 19 24.11 6.81 -20.42
C ALA A 19 23.81 5.91 -21.63
N SER A 20 22.62 5.36 -21.70
CA SER A 20 22.05 4.74 -22.89
C SER A 20 22.16 5.75 -24.04
N CYS A 21 22.66 5.30 -25.19
CA CYS A 21 22.69 6.09 -26.42
C CYS A 21 21.27 6.36 -26.91
N ALA A 22 20.61 7.37 -26.34
CA ALA A 22 19.55 8.10 -27.01
C ALA A 22 20.14 9.41 -27.55
N SER A 23 19.73 9.79 -28.75
CA SER A 23 20.10 11.04 -29.42
C SER A 23 20.04 12.26 -28.47
N ASP A 24 20.97 13.20 -28.62
CA ASP A 24 21.21 14.41 -27.78
C ASP A 24 20.03 15.40 -27.58
N GLY A 25 18.85 14.92 -27.20
CA GLY A 25 17.72 15.76 -26.76
C GLY A 25 17.25 15.28 -25.39
N ALA A 26 17.35 16.12 -24.35
CA ALA A 26 16.74 15.81 -23.07
C ALA A 26 15.25 15.53 -23.26
N ILE A 27 14.76 14.40 -22.72
CA ILE A 27 13.33 14.04 -22.75
C ILE A 27 12.54 15.13 -22.03
N VAL A 28 11.55 15.70 -22.74
CA VAL A 28 10.74 16.80 -22.20
C VAL A 28 9.68 16.22 -21.28
N VAL A 29 9.71 16.63 -20.02
CA VAL A 29 8.69 16.32 -19.02
C VAL A 29 7.78 17.54 -18.87
N PRO A 30 6.45 17.41 -19.02
CA PRO A 30 5.53 18.54 -18.88
C PRO A 30 5.53 19.11 -17.44
N GLU A 31 5.50 20.44 -17.31
CA GLU A 31 5.36 21.09 -16.00
C GLU A 31 3.92 20.97 -15.47
N ALA A 32 2.92 21.11 -16.37
CA ALA A 32 1.51 20.98 -16.00
C ALA A 32 1.16 19.53 -15.61
N PRO A 33 0.11 19.33 -14.79
CA PRO A 33 -0.40 18.00 -14.47
C PRO A 33 -0.74 17.19 -15.72
N LEU A 34 -0.52 15.87 -15.65
CA LEU A 34 -0.84 14.95 -16.73
C LEU A 34 -2.34 14.61 -16.70
N GLU A 35 -3.10 15.31 -17.56
CA GLU A 35 -4.53 15.11 -17.75
C GLU A 35 -4.79 14.49 -19.11
N GLU A 36 -5.01 13.16 -19.14
CA GLU A 36 -5.17 12.42 -20.40
C GLU A 36 -6.56 12.55 -21.01
N CYS A 37 -7.59 12.80 -20.19
CA CYS A 37 -8.96 13.00 -20.64
C CYS A 37 -9.68 14.02 -19.76
N VAL A 38 -10.08 15.16 -20.34
CA VAL A 38 -10.82 16.22 -19.63
C VAL A 38 -12.13 16.48 -20.37
N TYR A 39 -13.23 16.05 -19.79
CA TYR A 39 -14.58 16.30 -20.29
C TYR A 39 -15.07 17.68 -19.82
N LEU A 40 -15.53 18.52 -20.76
CA LEU A 40 -15.96 19.90 -20.52
C LEU A 40 -17.40 20.17 -20.97
N GLY A 41 -18.19 19.13 -21.19
CA GLY A 41 -19.58 19.22 -21.66
C GLY A 41 -19.68 19.31 -23.19
N ASP A 42 -19.32 20.44 -23.77
CA ASP A 42 -19.40 20.69 -25.22
C ASP A 42 -18.19 20.19 -26.01
N LYS A 43 -17.13 19.80 -25.32
CA LYS A 43 -15.91 19.22 -25.88
C LYS A 43 -15.22 18.34 -24.87
N THR A 44 -14.35 17.46 -25.37
CA THR A 44 -13.41 16.68 -24.55
C THR A 44 -11.99 16.92 -25.08
N GLU A 45 -11.08 17.20 -24.16
CA GLU A 45 -9.65 17.37 -24.43
C GLU A 45 -8.91 16.10 -24.05
N PHE A 46 -8.03 15.65 -24.95
CA PHE A 46 -7.23 14.43 -24.78
C PHE A 46 -5.75 14.76 -24.93
N ALA A 47 -4.92 14.13 -24.12
CA ALA A 47 -3.47 14.24 -24.20
C ALA A 47 -2.80 12.92 -23.84
N VAL A 48 -1.68 12.60 -24.48
CA VAL A 48 -0.82 11.46 -24.10
C VAL A 48 0.64 11.88 -24.19
N TRP A 49 1.43 11.49 -23.20
CA TRP A 49 2.85 11.79 -23.17
C TRP A 49 3.65 10.72 -23.93
N ALA A 50 4.20 11.12 -25.05
CA ALA A 50 5.06 10.30 -25.89
C ALA A 50 6.00 11.24 -26.71
N PRO A 51 6.97 11.91 -26.06
CA PRO A 51 7.75 13.00 -26.68
C PRO A 51 8.61 12.54 -27.86
N ASP A 52 8.97 11.28 -27.96
CA ASP A 52 9.79 10.69 -29.02
C ASP A 52 8.96 9.96 -30.10
N ALA A 53 7.62 9.99 -30.00
CA ALA A 53 6.75 9.40 -31.01
C ALA A 53 6.74 10.23 -32.31
N GLU A 54 6.61 9.55 -33.44
CA GLU A 54 6.51 10.16 -34.78
C GLU A 54 5.09 10.65 -35.11
N ALA A 55 4.08 9.94 -34.54
CA ALA A 55 2.67 10.27 -34.66
C ALA A 55 1.88 9.68 -33.51
N ALA A 56 0.71 10.25 -33.21
CA ALA A 56 -0.24 9.71 -32.26
C ALA A 56 -1.68 9.85 -32.76
N GLN A 57 -2.52 8.90 -32.40
CA GLN A 57 -3.95 8.88 -32.68
C GLN A 57 -4.74 8.66 -31.38
N LEU A 58 -5.85 9.36 -31.27
CA LEU A 58 -6.92 9.08 -30.34
C LEU A 58 -7.96 8.20 -31.05
N ARG A 59 -8.44 7.16 -30.40
CA ARG A 59 -9.47 6.25 -30.90
C ARG A 59 -10.62 6.21 -29.90
N LEU A 60 -11.86 6.38 -30.38
CA LEU A 60 -13.07 6.43 -29.56
C LEU A 60 -13.97 5.23 -29.84
N TYR A 61 -14.58 4.68 -28.78
CA TYR A 61 -15.41 3.49 -28.79
C TYR A 61 -16.72 3.74 -28.03
N HIS A 62 -17.82 3.10 -28.44
CA HIS A 62 -19.10 3.21 -27.71
C HIS A 62 -19.12 2.36 -26.44
N SER A 63 -18.35 1.28 -26.39
CA SER A 63 -18.23 0.43 -25.22
C SER A 63 -16.77 0.02 -24.97
N ALA A 64 -16.49 -0.46 -23.76
CA ALA A 64 -15.15 -0.95 -23.39
C ALA A 64 -14.74 -2.21 -24.18
N SER A 65 -15.68 -2.92 -24.83
CA SER A 65 -15.46 -4.17 -25.55
C SER A 65 -15.68 -4.10 -27.07
N ASP A 66 -15.93 -2.92 -27.65
CA ASP A 66 -16.12 -2.79 -29.09
C ASP A 66 -14.88 -3.23 -29.88
N GLU A 67 -15.09 -3.94 -30.99
CA GLU A 67 -13.97 -4.40 -31.84
C GLU A 67 -13.35 -3.25 -32.68
N ALA A 68 -14.11 -2.19 -32.96
CA ALA A 68 -13.66 -1.10 -33.81
C ALA A 68 -14.01 0.28 -33.24
N ALA A 69 -13.07 1.21 -33.36
CA ALA A 69 -13.31 2.61 -33.03
C ALA A 69 -14.36 3.23 -33.98
N PHE A 70 -15.34 3.94 -33.42
CA PHE A 70 -16.28 4.72 -34.24
C PHE A 70 -15.66 6.02 -34.76
N LYS A 71 -14.59 6.50 -34.12
CA LYS A 71 -13.87 7.71 -34.50
C LYS A 71 -12.38 7.57 -34.23
N ILE A 72 -11.56 8.03 -35.20
CA ILE A 72 -10.10 8.14 -35.04
C ILE A 72 -9.71 9.58 -35.30
N VAL A 73 -8.91 10.17 -34.42
CA VAL A 73 -8.45 11.56 -34.51
C VAL A 73 -6.93 11.60 -34.47
N ASN A 74 -6.30 12.17 -35.49
CA ASN A 74 -4.86 12.41 -35.44
C ASN A 74 -4.55 13.51 -34.42
N MET A 75 -3.61 13.23 -33.54
CA MET A 75 -3.19 14.16 -32.49
C MET A 75 -2.06 15.08 -32.97
N LYS A 76 -1.79 16.13 -32.22
CA LYS A 76 -0.73 17.11 -32.52
C LYS A 76 0.25 17.17 -31.35
N LEU A 77 1.54 17.05 -31.66
CA LEU A 77 2.61 17.21 -30.67
C LEU A 77 2.70 18.67 -30.23
N SER A 78 2.72 18.90 -28.95
CA SER A 78 2.97 20.16 -28.29
C SER A 78 4.41 20.28 -27.78
N LYS A 79 4.83 21.47 -27.36
CA LYS A 79 6.22 21.74 -26.94
C LYS A 79 6.62 21.02 -25.65
N ASP A 80 5.64 20.60 -24.86
CA ASP A 80 5.76 19.92 -23.58
C ASP A 80 5.82 18.37 -23.72
N GLY A 81 5.97 17.87 -24.95
CA GLY A 81 6.06 16.43 -25.21
C GLY A 81 4.72 15.69 -25.21
N LEU A 82 3.60 16.43 -25.09
CA LEU A 82 2.25 15.86 -25.12
C LEU A 82 1.68 15.88 -26.54
N TRP A 83 1.12 14.76 -26.96
CA TRP A 83 0.24 14.69 -28.13
C TRP A 83 -1.18 15.06 -27.67
N LYS A 84 -1.81 16.04 -28.33
CA LYS A 84 -3.09 16.61 -27.94
C LYS A 84 -4.14 16.51 -29.04
N ALA A 85 -5.39 16.25 -28.66
CA ALA A 85 -6.57 16.28 -29.50
C ALA A 85 -7.75 16.94 -28.76
N VAL A 86 -8.65 17.58 -29.52
CA VAL A 86 -9.90 18.12 -29.00
C VAL A 86 -11.05 17.57 -29.83
N VAL A 87 -11.99 16.91 -29.17
CA VAL A 87 -13.23 16.42 -29.77
C VAL A 87 -14.34 17.39 -29.39
N LYS A 88 -14.93 18.08 -30.41
CA LYS A 88 -15.96 19.12 -30.23
C LYS A 88 -17.39 18.58 -30.25
N GLU A 89 -17.56 17.34 -29.92
CA GLU A 89 -18.83 16.65 -29.79
C GLU A 89 -18.94 16.17 -28.35
N ASP A 90 -20.16 16.02 -27.85
CA ASP A 90 -20.37 15.34 -26.58
C ASP A 90 -20.08 13.85 -26.77
N VAL A 91 -19.00 13.39 -26.14
CA VAL A 91 -18.57 12.00 -26.14
C VAL A 91 -18.61 11.38 -24.73
N LYS A 92 -19.36 11.97 -23.81
CA LYS A 92 -19.60 11.40 -22.49
C LYS A 92 -20.15 9.97 -22.59
N GLY A 93 -19.62 9.06 -21.79
CA GLY A 93 -20.00 7.65 -21.78
C GLY A 93 -19.31 6.82 -22.87
N SER A 94 -18.49 7.44 -23.73
CA SER A 94 -17.63 6.68 -24.64
C SER A 94 -16.32 6.29 -23.95
N PHE A 95 -15.61 5.37 -24.60
CA PHE A 95 -14.29 4.90 -24.17
C PHE A 95 -13.23 5.32 -25.17
N TYR A 96 -11.98 5.41 -24.70
CA TYR A 96 -10.88 5.82 -25.56
C TYR A 96 -9.64 4.97 -25.38
N THR A 97 -8.83 4.94 -26.44
CA THR A 97 -7.43 4.54 -26.41
C THR A 97 -6.58 5.55 -27.16
N PHE A 98 -5.29 5.55 -26.84
CA PHE A 98 -4.26 6.18 -27.64
C PHE A 98 -3.51 5.11 -28.42
N GLN A 99 -2.94 5.50 -29.54
CA GLN A 99 -2.00 4.69 -30.30
C GLN A 99 -0.88 5.57 -30.80
N VAL A 100 0.38 5.24 -30.50
CA VAL A 100 1.54 6.02 -30.91
C VAL A 100 2.34 5.28 -31.96
N GLN A 101 3.02 6.04 -32.85
CA GLN A 101 3.90 5.50 -33.87
C GLN A 101 5.36 5.76 -33.50
N LYS A 102 6.17 4.70 -33.57
CA LYS A 102 7.61 4.74 -33.29
C LYS A 102 8.34 3.86 -34.29
N ASP A 103 9.48 4.32 -34.82
CA ASP A 103 10.28 3.62 -35.83
C ASP A 103 9.45 3.15 -37.03
N GLY A 104 8.54 4.00 -37.53
CA GLY A 104 7.63 3.73 -38.63
C GLY A 104 6.53 2.71 -38.33
N LYS A 105 6.36 2.24 -37.09
CA LYS A 105 5.35 1.25 -36.70
C LYS A 105 4.40 1.82 -35.66
N TRP A 106 3.11 1.53 -35.83
CA TRP A 106 2.11 1.75 -34.77
C TRP A 106 2.29 0.71 -33.67
N LEU A 107 2.47 1.18 -32.43
CA LEU A 107 2.45 0.32 -31.24
C LEU A 107 1.01 -0.16 -30.97
N GLU A 108 0.84 -1.07 -30.01
CA GLU A 108 -0.49 -1.49 -29.57
C GLU A 108 -1.27 -0.32 -28.94
N GLU A 109 -2.60 -0.40 -29.00
CA GLU A 109 -3.46 0.58 -28.34
C GLU A 109 -3.30 0.55 -26.83
N THR A 110 -3.44 1.71 -26.21
CA THR A 110 -3.35 1.88 -24.75
C THR A 110 -4.39 2.87 -24.25
N GLU A 111 -4.87 2.67 -23.04
CA GLU A 111 -5.68 3.62 -22.25
C GLU A 111 -4.92 4.88 -21.88
N GLY A 112 -3.60 4.88 -22.06
CA GLY A 112 -2.66 5.89 -21.60
C GLY A 112 -1.85 5.40 -20.40
N ILE A 113 -1.11 6.30 -19.76
CA ILE A 113 -0.35 6.00 -18.54
C ILE A 113 -1.07 6.52 -17.30
N ALA A 114 -1.97 7.49 -17.43
CA ALA A 114 -2.60 8.20 -16.32
C ALA A 114 -4.13 8.17 -16.39
N ALA A 115 -4.72 7.14 -17.00
CA ALA A 115 -6.17 6.98 -17.05
C ALA A 115 -6.78 6.95 -15.63
N LYS A 116 -7.69 7.89 -15.34
CA LYS A 116 -8.34 8.07 -14.04
C LYS A 116 -9.69 7.36 -13.93
N ALA A 117 -10.32 7.10 -15.07
CA ALA A 117 -11.54 6.31 -15.20
C ALA A 117 -11.34 5.31 -16.34
N VAL A 118 -11.66 4.04 -16.10
CA VAL A 118 -11.48 2.97 -17.06
C VAL A 118 -12.75 2.14 -17.21
N GLY A 119 -12.89 1.49 -18.35
CA GLY A 119 -13.94 0.52 -18.60
C GLY A 119 -13.64 -0.83 -17.95
N VAL A 120 -14.57 -1.76 -18.11
CA VAL A 120 -14.43 -3.13 -17.60
C VAL A 120 -13.09 -3.75 -18.07
N ASN A 121 -12.40 -4.42 -17.14
CA ASN A 121 -11.06 -5.00 -17.32
C ASN A 121 -9.95 -3.99 -17.63
N GLY A 122 -10.13 -2.69 -17.41
CA GLY A 122 -9.08 -1.68 -17.43
C GLY A 122 -8.46 -1.32 -18.78
N MET A 123 -8.89 -1.96 -19.89
CA MET A 123 -8.21 -1.87 -21.21
C MET A 123 -8.50 -0.60 -22.00
N ARG A 124 -9.40 0.24 -21.55
CA ARG A 124 -9.76 1.53 -22.17
C ARG A 124 -10.05 2.58 -21.13
N GLY A 125 -9.55 3.78 -21.34
CA GLY A 125 -9.98 4.94 -20.58
C GLY A 125 -11.44 5.28 -20.87
N ALA A 126 -12.14 5.87 -19.91
CA ALA A 126 -13.55 6.27 -20.03
C ALA A 126 -13.71 7.78 -19.97
N VAL A 127 -14.61 8.31 -20.81
CA VAL A 127 -14.99 9.72 -20.80
C VAL A 127 -16.18 9.91 -19.87
N ILE A 128 -15.95 10.48 -18.71
CA ILE A 128 -16.98 10.69 -17.68
C ILE A 128 -17.10 12.16 -17.28
N ASP A 129 -18.23 12.51 -16.73
CA ASP A 129 -18.41 13.76 -15.98
C ASP A 129 -18.11 13.49 -14.49
N TRP A 130 -17.01 14.02 -14.00
CA TRP A 130 -16.56 13.80 -12.61
C TRP A 130 -17.56 14.26 -11.57
N THR A 131 -18.42 15.26 -11.90
CA THR A 131 -19.47 15.72 -10.98
C THR A 131 -20.54 14.66 -10.70
N GLU A 132 -20.66 13.64 -11.53
CA GLU A 132 -21.59 12.52 -11.33
C GLU A 132 -21.05 11.46 -10.36
N THR A 133 -19.75 11.52 -10.06
CA THR A 133 -19.08 10.53 -9.20
C THR A 133 -19.19 10.83 -7.71
N ASP A 134 -19.53 12.07 -7.35
CA ASP A 134 -19.61 12.48 -5.96
C ASP A 134 -20.88 11.93 -5.29
N PRO A 135 -20.76 11.26 -4.14
CA PRO A 135 -21.93 10.96 -3.33
C PRO A 135 -22.49 12.20 -2.66
N GLU A 136 -23.70 12.12 -2.16
CA GLU A 136 -24.32 13.22 -1.41
C GLU A 136 -23.46 13.62 -0.21
N GLY A 137 -23.17 14.92 -0.07
CA GLY A 137 -22.35 15.47 1.00
C GLY A 137 -20.85 15.21 0.85
N TRP A 138 -20.37 14.86 -0.35
CA TRP A 138 -18.94 14.62 -0.59
C TRP A 138 -18.08 15.86 -0.37
N ALA A 139 -18.57 17.03 -0.78
CA ALA A 139 -17.85 18.31 -0.61
C ALA A 139 -17.66 18.71 0.87
N GLU A 140 -18.49 18.19 1.77
CA GLU A 140 -18.41 18.40 3.21
C GLU A 140 -17.65 17.28 3.93
N ASP A 141 -17.25 16.23 3.23
CA ASP A 141 -16.48 15.12 3.80
C ASP A 141 -15.13 15.62 4.32
N LYS A 142 -14.74 15.11 5.48
CA LYS A 142 -13.48 15.47 6.16
C LYS A 142 -12.89 14.30 6.87
N SER A 143 -11.59 14.15 6.73
CA SER A 143 -10.80 13.20 7.50
C SER A 143 -10.93 13.48 9.00
N PRO A 144 -11.12 12.45 9.83
CA PRO A 144 -11.13 12.61 11.28
C PRO A 144 -9.79 13.14 11.81
N GLU A 145 -9.84 13.98 12.84
CA GLU A 145 -8.64 14.39 13.58
C GLU A 145 -8.20 13.24 14.51
N ILE A 146 -7.05 12.65 14.27
CA ILE A 146 -6.48 11.55 15.06
C ILE A 146 -5.09 11.96 15.52
N LYS A 147 -4.87 11.92 16.83
CA LYS A 147 -3.55 12.21 17.40
C LYS A 147 -2.56 11.10 17.05
N PRO A 148 -1.26 11.39 16.89
CA PRO A 148 -0.25 10.36 16.66
C PRO A 148 -0.27 9.21 17.67
N SER A 149 -0.59 9.50 18.95
CA SER A 149 -0.75 8.50 20.02
C SER A 149 -1.88 7.51 19.77
N ASP A 150 -2.88 7.93 19.03
CA ASP A 150 -4.13 7.18 18.83
C ASP A 150 -4.12 6.40 17.52
N ILE A 151 -3.03 6.46 16.73
CA ILE A 151 -2.90 5.70 15.49
C ILE A 151 -2.82 4.20 15.79
N ILE A 152 -3.79 3.46 15.30
CA ILE A 152 -3.85 1.99 15.28
C ILE A 152 -4.38 1.59 13.90
N VAL A 153 -3.55 0.91 13.11
CA VAL A 153 -3.88 0.53 11.73
C VAL A 153 -4.46 -0.87 11.69
N TYR A 154 -5.54 -1.04 10.95
CA TYR A 154 -6.19 -2.33 10.67
C TYR A 154 -6.17 -2.59 9.17
N GLU A 155 -5.39 -3.58 8.74
CA GLU A 155 -5.27 -3.99 7.35
C GLU A 155 -6.40 -4.93 6.95
N LEU A 156 -7.14 -4.60 5.92
CA LEU A 156 -8.19 -5.46 5.39
C LEU A 156 -8.23 -5.52 3.86
N GLN A 157 -8.76 -6.62 3.36
CA GLN A 157 -9.17 -6.80 1.96
C GLN A 157 -10.70 -6.85 1.91
N HIS A 158 -11.31 -6.14 0.97
CA HIS A 158 -12.78 -5.94 0.88
C HIS A 158 -13.56 -7.25 0.89
N ARG A 159 -13.09 -8.23 0.11
CA ARG A 159 -13.76 -9.51 -0.03
C ARG A 159 -13.56 -10.39 1.21
N ASP A 160 -12.32 -10.50 1.73
CA ASP A 160 -12.01 -11.24 2.96
C ASP A 160 -12.92 -10.83 4.12
N PHE A 161 -13.06 -9.51 4.29
CA PHE A 161 -13.73 -8.92 5.43
C PHE A 161 -15.25 -9.14 5.42
N SER A 162 -15.87 -9.19 4.23
CA SER A 162 -17.32 -9.11 4.11
C SER A 162 -18.01 -10.24 3.34
N ILE A 163 -17.26 -11.04 2.54
CA ILE A 163 -17.89 -12.02 1.62
C ILE A 163 -18.54 -13.20 2.34
N HIS A 164 -18.05 -13.59 3.52
CA HIS A 164 -18.55 -14.76 4.22
C HIS A 164 -20.02 -14.58 4.61
N GLN A 165 -20.81 -15.66 4.52
CA GLN A 165 -22.25 -15.63 4.82
C GLN A 165 -22.58 -15.15 6.24
N THR A 166 -21.66 -15.32 7.18
CA THR A 166 -21.81 -14.93 8.59
C THR A 166 -21.46 -13.46 8.87
N SER A 167 -21.06 -12.68 7.86
CA SER A 167 -20.73 -11.26 8.02
C SER A 167 -21.96 -10.37 8.32
N GLY A 168 -23.18 -10.83 7.98
CA GLY A 168 -24.40 -10.03 8.11
C GLY A 168 -24.51 -8.86 7.14
N VAL A 169 -23.50 -8.67 6.28
CA VAL A 169 -23.44 -7.60 5.26
C VAL A 169 -24.31 -7.98 4.05
N ASN A 170 -24.98 -7.01 3.43
CA ASN A 170 -25.74 -7.22 2.19
C ASN A 170 -24.84 -7.15 0.95
N ASN A 171 -23.99 -6.11 0.86
CA ASN A 171 -23.08 -5.89 -0.26
C ASN A 171 -21.75 -6.65 -0.08
N LYS A 172 -21.85 -7.98 0.01
CA LYS A 172 -20.72 -8.87 0.30
C LYS A 172 -19.59 -8.74 -0.72
N GLY A 173 -18.37 -8.51 -0.25
CA GLY A 173 -17.17 -8.41 -1.08
C GLY A 173 -17.09 -7.14 -1.93
N LYS A 174 -17.90 -6.11 -1.61
CA LYS A 174 -17.99 -4.85 -2.36
C LYS A 174 -17.58 -3.65 -1.50
N TYR A 175 -17.25 -2.52 -2.15
CA TYR A 175 -16.97 -1.26 -1.45
C TYR A 175 -18.08 -0.89 -0.47
N LEU A 176 -19.33 -1.04 -0.90
CA LEU A 176 -20.51 -0.71 -0.10
C LEU A 176 -20.67 -1.56 1.18
N ALA A 177 -19.92 -2.67 1.32
CA ALA A 177 -19.92 -3.45 2.56
C ALA A 177 -19.48 -2.63 3.78
N LEU A 178 -18.54 -1.69 3.58
CA LEU A 178 -18.02 -0.81 4.63
C LEU A 178 -18.86 0.46 4.85
N THR A 179 -20.00 0.59 4.17
CA THR A 179 -21.00 1.64 4.43
C THR A 179 -22.15 1.15 5.31
N GLU A 180 -22.25 -0.17 5.53
CA GLU A 180 -23.38 -0.79 6.23
C GLU A 180 -23.15 -0.79 7.75
N GLU A 181 -23.97 -0.03 8.47
CA GLU A 181 -24.01 -0.02 9.94
C GLU A 181 -25.03 -1.05 10.47
N GLY A 182 -24.85 -1.48 11.73
CA GLY A 182 -25.74 -2.41 12.42
C GLY A 182 -25.63 -3.86 11.94
N THR A 183 -24.62 -4.20 11.15
CA THR A 183 -24.40 -5.56 10.68
C THR A 183 -23.99 -6.48 11.82
N LYS A 184 -24.43 -7.74 11.78
CA LYS A 184 -24.24 -8.70 12.88
C LYS A 184 -23.98 -10.10 12.35
N ASN A 185 -23.18 -10.84 13.09
CA ASN A 185 -23.04 -12.27 12.88
C ASN A 185 -24.32 -13.03 13.31
N PRO A 186 -24.44 -14.35 13.07
CA PRO A 186 -25.62 -15.13 13.45
C PRO A 186 -26.00 -15.10 14.93
N ASP A 187 -25.02 -14.80 15.79
CA ASP A 187 -25.22 -14.73 17.25
C ASP A 187 -25.52 -13.30 17.75
N GLY A 188 -25.67 -12.34 16.85
CA GLY A 188 -26.04 -10.97 17.16
C GLY A 188 -24.89 -10.04 17.55
N LEU A 189 -23.63 -10.47 17.41
CA LEU A 189 -22.44 -9.64 17.66
C LEU A 189 -22.13 -8.77 16.42
N ALA A 190 -21.67 -7.55 16.68
CA ALA A 190 -21.34 -6.58 15.63
C ALA A 190 -20.26 -7.11 14.65
N THR A 191 -20.46 -6.81 13.37
CA THR A 191 -19.51 -7.07 12.28
C THR A 191 -19.30 -5.79 11.46
N GLY A 192 -18.57 -5.86 10.38
CA GLY A 192 -18.38 -4.71 9.50
C GLY A 192 -17.79 -3.50 10.22
N ILE A 193 -18.26 -2.32 9.85
CA ILE A 193 -17.75 -1.04 10.38
C ILE A 193 -17.94 -0.90 11.90
N ASP A 194 -19.02 -1.48 12.45
CA ASP A 194 -19.27 -1.41 13.89
C ASP A 194 -18.32 -2.28 14.70
N HIS A 195 -17.82 -3.38 14.11
CA HIS A 195 -16.77 -4.17 14.73
C HIS A 195 -15.45 -3.39 14.80
N LEU A 196 -15.10 -2.63 13.77
CA LEU A 196 -13.91 -1.77 13.79
C LEU A 196 -13.97 -0.72 14.92
N LYS A 197 -15.15 -0.12 15.13
CA LYS A 197 -15.38 0.79 16.27
C LYS A 197 -15.20 0.07 17.61
N GLU A 198 -15.73 -1.15 17.73
CA GLU A 198 -15.66 -1.95 18.98
C GLU A 198 -14.22 -2.27 19.38
N ILE A 199 -13.36 -2.62 18.43
CA ILE A 199 -11.95 -2.96 18.72
C ILE A 199 -11.03 -1.74 18.85
N GLY A 200 -11.54 -0.52 18.60
CA GLY A 200 -10.82 0.73 18.86
C GLY A 200 -9.70 1.06 17.88
N VAL A 201 -9.70 0.52 16.68
CA VAL A 201 -8.78 0.94 15.60
C VAL A 201 -9.17 2.30 15.06
N THR A 202 -8.24 3.02 14.46
CA THR A 202 -8.45 4.41 14.01
C THR A 202 -8.12 4.61 12.53
N TYR A 203 -7.33 3.72 11.95
CA TYR A 203 -7.01 3.72 10.53
C TYR A 203 -7.39 2.38 9.90
N VAL A 204 -7.97 2.44 8.72
CA VAL A 204 -8.25 1.27 7.89
C VAL A 204 -7.31 1.30 6.68
N GLN A 205 -6.38 0.34 6.63
CA GLN A 205 -5.57 0.11 5.44
C GLN A 205 -6.30 -0.86 4.51
N LEU A 206 -6.60 -0.41 3.32
CA LEU A 206 -7.18 -1.23 2.27
C LEU A 206 -6.08 -1.89 1.44
N LEU A 207 -6.13 -3.20 1.24
CA LEU A 207 -5.31 -3.86 0.22
C LEU A 207 -5.57 -3.21 -1.15
N PRO A 208 -4.70 -3.45 -2.17
CA PRO A 208 -4.79 -2.71 -3.42
C PRO A 208 -6.21 -2.60 -3.95
N SER A 209 -6.66 -1.38 -4.14
CA SER A 209 -7.99 -1.02 -4.65
C SER A 209 -7.89 -0.16 -5.91
N THR A 210 -6.68 0.03 -6.43
CA THR A 210 -6.42 0.50 -7.78
C THR A 210 -6.66 -0.64 -8.76
N ASP A 211 -7.00 -0.30 -10.00
CA ASP A 211 -7.35 -1.25 -11.04
C ASP A 211 -6.19 -2.25 -11.32
N PHE A 212 -6.47 -3.55 -11.23
CA PHE A 212 -5.51 -4.64 -11.39
C PHE A 212 -6.00 -5.73 -12.36
N ALA A 213 -5.08 -6.47 -12.96
CA ALA A 213 -5.34 -7.28 -14.15
C ALA A 213 -5.87 -8.70 -13.90
N THR A 214 -5.89 -9.19 -12.66
CA THR A 214 -6.02 -10.62 -12.37
C THR A 214 -7.45 -11.09 -12.10
N ILE A 215 -8.41 -10.18 -12.08
CA ILE A 215 -9.84 -10.48 -12.01
C ILE A 215 -10.49 -10.13 -13.35
N ASP A 216 -11.16 -11.09 -13.96
CA ASP A 216 -12.02 -10.81 -15.12
C ASP A 216 -13.35 -10.23 -14.62
N GLU A 217 -13.48 -8.90 -14.68
CA GLU A 217 -14.66 -8.18 -14.23
C GLU A 217 -15.96 -8.54 -14.97
N THR A 218 -15.83 -9.17 -16.15
CA THR A 218 -16.99 -9.66 -16.93
C THR A 218 -17.57 -10.97 -16.42
N ARG A 219 -16.89 -11.61 -15.44
CA ARG A 219 -17.21 -12.94 -14.93
C ARG A 219 -17.12 -13.02 -13.40
N LEU A 220 -17.60 -12.00 -12.71
CA LEU A 220 -17.53 -11.93 -11.24
C LEU A 220 -18.31 -13.05 -10.53
N GLU A 221 -19.27 -13.67 -11.20
CA GLU A 221 -20.02 -14.85 -10.73
C GLU A 221 -19.16 -16.11 -10.58
N ASP A 222 -17.96 -16.15 -11.20
CA ASP A 222 -17.01 -17.26 -11.07
C ASP A 222 -16.27 -17.26 -9.71
N ASN A 223 -16.61 -16.33 -8.81
CA ASN A 223 -15.99 -16.20 -7.48
C ASN A 223 -14.47 -16.09 -7.52
N GLN A 224 -13.96 -15.34 -8.47
CA GLN A 224 -12.53 -15.06 -8.60
C GLN A 224 -12.03 -14.29 -7.37
N TYR A 225 -10.79 -14.54 -6.99
CA TYR A 225 -10.14 -13.90 -5.86
C TYR A 225 -8.70 -13.51 -6.19
N ASN A 226 -8.32 -12.30 -5.84
CA ASN A 226 -6.93 -11.86 -5.80
C ASN A 226 -6.74 -10.77 -4.75
N TRP A 227 -5.52 -10.60 -4.25
CA TRP A 227 -5.19 -9.48 -3.35
C TRP A 227 -5.08 -8.15 -4.08
N GLY A 228 -4.72 -8.16 -5.38
CA GLY A 228 -4.63 -6.96 -6.22
C GLY A 228 -3.21 -6.45 -6.49
N TYR A 229 -2.18 -7.22 -6.19
CA TYR A 229 -0.78 -6.81 -6.40
C TYR A 229 -0.28 -7.01 -7.86
N GLU A 230 -1.17 -7.03 -8.83
CA GLU A 230 -0.85 -7.02 -10.26
C GLU A 230 -1.44 -5.76 -10.94
N PRO A 231 -0.86 -4.57 -10.65
CA PRO A 231 -1.46 -3.30 -11.05
C PRO A 231 -1.50 -3.12 -12.58
N LEU A 232 -2.61 -2.56 -13.04
CA LEU A 232 -2.84 -2.21 -14.44
C LEU A 232 -2.97 -0.70 -14.60
N ASN A 233 -3.90 -0.04 -13.89
CA ASN A 233 -4.12 1.40 -13.92
C ASN A 233 -4.05 2.00 -12.51
N TYR A 234 -2.94 2.61 -12.16
CA TYR A 234 -2.68 3.13 -10.82
C TYR A 234 -3.62 4.25 -10.35
N ASN A 235 -4.25 4.99 -11.29
CA ASN A 235 -5.12 6.14 -10.98
C ASN A 235 -6.61 5.81 -11.06
N ALA A 236 -6.97 4.60 -11.43
CA ALA A 236 -8.34 4.15 -11.56
C ALA A 236 -8.74 3.21 -10.42
N VAL A 237 -10.00 3.23 -10.05
CA VAL A 237 -10.58 2.37 -9.01
C VAL A 237 -10.86 0.98 -9.57
N GLU A 238 -10.55 -0.08 -8.81
CA GLU A 238 -10.81 -1.47 -9.16
C GLU A 238 -12.31 -1.75 -9.31
N GLY A 239 -12.69 -2.41 -10.40
CA GLY A 239 -14.10 -2.66 -10.72
C GLY A 239 -14.69 -3.90 -10.08
N SER A 240 -13.89 -4.90 -9.70
CA SER A 240 -14.42 -6.14 -9.13
C SER A 240 -15.09 -5.93 -7.77
N PHE A 241 -14.74 -4.87 -7.04
CA PHE A 241 -15.36 -4.48 -5.78
C PHE A 241 -16.58 -3.55 -5.97
N SER A 242 -16.90 -3.13 -7.19
CA SER A 242 -18.10 -2.35 -7.50
C SER A 242 -19.33 -3.26 -7.72
N THR A 243 -20.52 -2.72 -7.50
CA THR A 243 -21.78 -3.41 -7.84
C THR A 243 -22.05 -3.45 -9.34
N ASP A 244 -21.46 -2.52 -10.11
CA ASP A 244 -21.52 -2.47 -11.58
C ASP A 244 -20.13 -2.15 -12.17
N PRO A 245 -19.33 -3.17 -12.52
CA PRO A 245 -18.00 -2.96 -13.08
C PRO A 245 -18.03 -2.36 -14.51
N TYR A 246 -19.17 -2.46 -15.22
CA TYR A 246 -19.29 -1.90 -16.57
C TYR A 246 -19.47 -0.39 -16.57
N ASN A 247 -19.88 0.21 -15.46
CA ASN A 247 -20.08 1.64 -15.33
C ASN A 247 -18.96 2.31 -14.54
N PRO A 248 -18.04 3.06 -15.19
CA PRO A 248 -16.94 3.74 -14.51
C PRO A 248 -17.38 4.71 -13.42
N VAL A 249 -18.52 5.38 -13.59
CA VAL A 249 -19.07 6.32 -12.58
C VAL A 249 -19.50 5.57 -11.33
N THR A 250 -20.11 4.39 -11.47
CA THR A 250 -20.56 3.59 -10.33
C THR A 250 -19.40 3.16 -9.45
N ARG A 251 -18.30 2.59 -10.05
CA ARG A 251 -17.14 2.13 -9.27
C ARG A 251 -16.49 3.26 -8.48
N ILE A 252 -16.34 4.43 -9.11
CA ILE A 252 -15.76 5.61 -8.47
C ILE A 252 -16.65 6.11 -7.32
N LYS A 253 -17.95 6.23 -7.57
CA LYS A 253 -18.91 6.71 -6.58
C LYS A 253 -19.01 5.80 -5.36
N GLU A 254 -19.03 4.48 -5.57
CA GLU A 254 -19.08 3.50 -4.48
C GLU A 254 -17.81 3.52 -3.63
N PHE A 255 -16.64 3.70 -4.24
CA PHE A 255 -15.39 3.89 -3.52
C PHE A 255 -15.43 5.17 -2.66
N LYS A 256 -15.89 6.30 -3.22
CA LYS A 256 -16.09 7.55 -2.46
C LYS A 256 -17.10 7.38 -1.32
N GLN A 257 -18.21 6.66 -1.55
CA GLN A 257 -19.19 6.36 -0.50
C GLN A 257 -18.56 5.56 0.66
N MET A 258 -17.70 4.61 0.35
CA MET A 258 -16.97 3.83 1.36
C MET A 258 -16.05 4.72 2.18
N VAL A 259 -15.22 5.54 1.53
CA VAL A 259 -14.31 6.47 2.23
C VAL A 259 -15.12 7.43 3.13
N GLN A 260 -16.17 8.05 2.60
CA GLN A 260 -17.05 8.92 3.37
C GLN A 260 -17.68 8.23 4.58
N ALA A 261 -18.09 6.97 4.43
CA ALA A 261 -18.67 6.21 5.54
C ALA A 261 -17.62 5.89 6.63
N LEU A 262 -16.40 5.56 6.23
CA LEU A 262 -15.29 5.35 7.15
C LEU A 262 -14.94 6.64 7.90
N HIS A 263 -14.85 7.79 7.22
CA HIS A 263 -14.63 9.10 7.87
C HIS A 263 -15.73 9.44 8.88
N LYS A 264 -17.00 9.29 8.49
CA LYS A 264 -18.15 9.50 9.39
C LYS A 264 -18.11 8.58 10.62
N ALA A 265 -17.54 7.39 10.46
CA ALA A 265 -17.39 6.42 11.54
C ALA A 265 -16.18 6.71 12.45
N GLY A 266 -15.33 7.67 12.08
CA GLY A 266 -14.15 8.08 12.83
C GLY A 266 -12.84 7.43 12.40
N PHE A 267 -12.79 6.81 11.21
CA PHE A 267 -11.58 6.17 10.67
C PHE A 267 -10.95 7.03 9.58
N ARG A 268 -9.62 7.07 9.54
CA ARG A 268 -8.84 7.47 8.39
C ARG A 268 -8.56 6.28 7.47
N VAL A 269 -8.35 6.54 6.18
CA VAL A 269 -8.18 5.50 5.15
C VAL A 269 -6.77 5.53 4.58
N ILE A 270 -6.08 4.39 4.63
CA ILE A 270 -4.78 4.17 4.00
C ILE A 270 -4.98 3.30 2.76
N LEU A 271 -4.43 3.72 1.63
CA LEU A 271 -4.44 2.95 0.40
C LEU A 271 -3.10 2.23 0.20
N ASP A 272 -3.16 0.93 -0.07
CA ASP A 272 -1.99 0.16 -0.48
C ASP A 272 -1.68 0.43 -1.96
N VAL A 273 -0.47 0.90 -2.26
CA VAL A 273 -0.05 1.30 -3.61
C VAL A 273 1.15 0.51 -4.10
N VAL A 274 1.09 0.06 -5.34
CA VAL A 274 2.02 -0.92 -5.93
C VAL A 274 2.79 -0.28 -7.09
N TYR A 275 3.52 0.83 -6.85
CA TYR A 275 4.27 1.50 -7.93
C TYR A 275 5.56 0.78 -8.33
N ASN A 276 5.96 -0.24 -7.60
CA ASN A 276 7.25 -0.93 -7.77
C ASN A 276 7.32 -1.81 -9.04
N HIS A 277 6.20 -2.25 -9.58
CA HIS A 277 6.10 -3.04 -10.81
C HIS A 277 4.74 -2.89 -11.49
N THR A 278 4.59 -3.46 -12.66
CA THR A 278 3.31 -3.62 -13.36
C THR A 278 3.06 -5.10 -13.67
N THR A 279 1.81 -5.47 -13.90
CA THR A 279 1.40 -6.86 -14.13
C THR A 279 2.17 -7.53 -15.27
N ASN A 280 2.30 -6.84 -16.40
CA ASN A 280 3.05 -7.31 -17.58
C ASN A 280 3.66 -6.10 -18.29
N ALA A 281 4.93 -5.82 -18.00
CA ALA A 281 5.62 -4.64 -18.53
C ALA A 281 5.39 -4.44 -20.02
N SER A 282 5.51 -5.50 -20.83
CA SER A 282 5.39 -5.40 -22.30
C SER A 282 3.99 -4.98 -22.81
N ASN A 283 2.96 -5.05 -21.95
CA ASN A 283 1.56 -4.78 -22.33
C ASN A 283 0.95 -3.60 -21.59
N THR A 284 1.75 -2.81 -20.86
CA THR A 284 1.26 -1.66 -20.11
C THR A 284 1.20 -0.39 -20.94
N GLY A 285 0.44 0.59 -20.47
CA GLY A 285 0.45 1.95 -21.03
C GLY A 285 1.85 2.54 -21.09
N PHE A 286 2.73 2.21 -20.15
CA PHE A 286 4.12 2.66 -20.13
C PHE A 286 4.91 2.21 -21.37
N GLU A 287 4.94 0.90 -21.64
CA GLU A 287 5.65 0.37 -22.82
C GLU A 287 4.95 0.65 -24.14
N ARG A 288 3.65 0.90 -24.13
CA ARG A 288 2.87 1.27 -25.30
C ARG A 288 2.92 2.75 -25.65
N THR A 289 3.44 3.60 -24.74
CA THR A 289 3.66 5.04 -24.99
C THR A 289 5.14 5.38 -25.13
N MET A 290 5.98 4.91 -24.21
CA MET A 290 7.40 5.26 -24.14
C MET A 290 8.24 4.01 -23.80
N PRO A 291 8.43 3.08 -24.75
CA PRO A 291 9.14 1.83 -24.51
C PRO A 291 10.52 2.02 -23.88
N GLY A 292 10.81 1.25 -22.81
CA GLY A 292 12.09 1.24 -22.11
C GLY A 292 12.39 2.44 -21.21
N TYR A 293 11.42 3.34 -20.98
CA TYR A 293 11.65 4.52 -20.14
C TYR A 293 11.26 4.33 -18.66
N PHE A 294 10.14 3.71 -18.42
CA PHE A 294 9.54 3.63 -17.08
C PHE A 294 10.09 2.51 -16.21
N TYR A 295 10.85 1.61 -16.80
CA TYR A 295 11.43 0.44 -16.13
C TYR A 295 12.95 0.50 -16.16
N ARG A 296 13.59 -0.15 -15.18
CA ARG A 296 15.02 -0.40 -15.23
C ARG A 296 15.30 -1.55 -16.17
N MET A 297 16.13 -1.28 -17.19
CA MET A 297 16.41 -2.19 -18.29
C MET A 297 17.84 -2.69 -18.25
N ARG A 298 18.06 -3.96 -18.66
CA ARG A 298 19.40 -4.49 -18.94
C ARG A 298 19.86 -4.09 -20.35
N GLU A 299 21.15 -4.21 -20.59
CA GLU A 299 21.74 -3.90 -21.90
C GLU A 299 21.17 -4.75 -23.06
N ASP A 300 20.68 -5.96 -22.76
CA ASP A 300 20.04 -6.87 -23.73
C ASP A 300 18.57 -6.54 -23.99
N GLY A 301 18.04 -5.47 -23.40
CA GLY A 301 16.65 -5.04 -23.54
C GLY A 301 15.65 -5.81 -22.66
N THR A 302 16.11 -6.64 -21.71
CA THR A 302 15.24 -7.28 -20.72
C THR A 302 15.08 -6.40 -19.47
N PHE A 303 13.97 -6.58 -18.75
CA PHE A 303 13.71 -5.87 -17.51
C PHE A 303 14.56 -6.39 -16.35
N PHE A 304 15.00 -5.51 -15.46
CA PHE A 304 15.39 -5.91 -14.12
C PHE A 304 14.16 -6.33 -13.32
N ASP A 305 14.34 -7.12 -12.27
CA ASP A 305 13.24 -7.77 -11.55
C ASP A 305 13.51 -7.79 -10.03
N GLY A 306 13.69 -6.63 -9.44
CA GLY A 306 13.78 -6.49 -7.98
C GLY A 306 12.46 -6.80 -7.27
N SER A 307 11.34 -6.68 -7.97
CA SER A 307 10.01 -7.00 -7.45
C SER A 307 9.72 -8.50 -7.36
N GLY A 308 10.43 -9.34 -8.13
CA GLY A 308 10.08 -10.76 -8.27
C GLY A 308 8.81 -11.03 -9.09
N CYS A 309 8.28 -9.97 -9.76
CA CYS A 309 7.06 -10.01 -10.58
C CYS A 309 7.34 -9.83 -12.09
N GLY A 310 8.61 -9.95 -12.48
CA GLY A 310 9.05 -9.88 -13.87
C GLY A 310 9.53 -8.52 -14.36
N ASN A 311 9.42 -7.47 -13.54
CA ASN A 311 9.93 -6.13 -13.84
C ASN A 311 10.10 -5.28 -12.58
N GLU A 312 10.83 -4.19 -12.69
CA GLU A 312 10.89 -3.13 -11.67
C GLU A 312 10.83 -1.76 -12.31
N THR A 313 10.09 -0.85 -11.72
CA THR A 313 9.95 0.52 -12.19
C THR A 313 11.17 1.38 -11.81
N ALA A 314 11.37 2.46 -12.56
CA ALA A 314 12.49 3.39 -12.40
C ALA A 314 12.02 4.73 -11.81
N SER A 315 11.85 4.80 -10.48
CA SER A 315 11.35 6.01 -9.79
C SER A 315 12.28 7.22 -9.93
N GLU A 316 13.57 6.98 -10.19
CA GLU A 316 14.56 8.02 -10.49
C GLU A 316 14.33 8.71 -11.85
N GLN A 317 13.53 8.13 -12.75
CA GLN A 317 13.18 8.75 -14.02
C GLN A 317 12.20 9.92 -13.81
N ALA A 318 12.53 11.08 -14.34
CA ALA A 318 11.81 12.32 -14.05
C ALA A 318 10.31 12.25 -14.32
N MET A 319 9.88 11.60 -15.42
CA MET A 319 8.45 11.45 -15.72
C MET A 319 7.76 10.43 -14.83
N PHE A 320 8.45 9.35 -14.40
CA PHE A 320 7.85 8.38 -13.50
C PHE A 320 7.74 8.94 -12.07
N ARG A 321 8.76 9.68 -11.60
CA ARG A 321 8.69 10.43 -10.35
C ARG A 321 7.48 11.39 -10.36
N LYS A 322 7.38 12.25 -11.40
CA LYS A 322 6.23 13.13 -11.57
C LYS A 322 4.90 12.37 -11.55
N TYR A 323 4.84 11.24 -12.24
CA TYR A 323 3.66 10.38 -12.28
C TYR A 323 3.26 9.90 -10.89
N MET A 324 4.20 9.34 -10.11
CA MET A 324 3.93 8.87 -8.74
C MET A 324 3.40 10.01 -7.84
N LEU A 325 4.03 11.18 -7.91
CA LEU A 325 3.63 12.37 -7.15
C LEU A 325 2.19 12.79 -7.49
N GLU A 326 1.87 12.93 -8.76
CA GLU A 326 0.53 13.35 -9.22
C GLU A 326 -0.54 12.29 -8.95
N SER A 327 -0.19 11.02 -9.05
CA SER A 327 -1.07 9.90 -8.70
C SER A 327 -1.47 9.94 -7.22
N LEU A 328 -0.50 10.06 -6.32
CA LEU A 328 -0.77 10.12 -4.89
C LEU A 328 -1.56 11.37 -4.49
N GLU A 329 -1.22 12.54 -5.06
CA GLU A 329 -2.01 13.76 -4.87
C GLU A 329 -3.45 13.62 -5.38
N TRP A 330 -3.63 12.90 -6.50
CA TRP A 330 -4.95 12.61 -7.05
C TRP A 330 -5.79 11.78 -6.06
N TRP A 331 -5.25 10.72 -5.50
CA TRP A 331 -5.92 9.91 -4.49
C TRP A 331 -6.29 10.71 -3.23
N MET A 332 -5.43 11.61 -2.78
CA MET A 332 -5.75 12.49 -1.64
C MET A 332 -6.84 13.50 -1.97
N LYS A 333 -6.79 14.14 -3.14
CA LYS A 333 -7.68 15.25 -3.51
C LYS A 333 -9.05 14.79 -3.99
N GLU A 334 -9.10 13.69 -4.75
CA GLU A 334 -10.34 13.19 -5.37
C GLU A 334 -11.06 12.17 -4.49
N TYR A 335 -10.30 11.35 -3.76
CA TYR A 335 -10.86 10.26 -2.97
C TYR A 335 -10.69 10.45 -1.46
N HIS A 336 -10.11 11.56 -1.03
CA HIS A 336 -9.85 11.91 0.37
C HIS A 336 -9.07 10.83 1.14
N ILE A 337 -8.10 10.20 0.48
CA ILE A 337 -7.23 9.20 1.11
C ILE A 337 -6.29 9.89 2.09
N ASP A 338 -6.11 9.30 3.29
CA ASP A 338 -5.38 9.85 4.42
C ASP A 338 -3.98 9.28 4.62
N GLY A 339 -3.59 8.33 3.82
CA GLY A 339 -2.27 7.72 3.93
C GLY A 339 -2.01 6.67 2.86
N PHE A 340 -0.76 6.26 2.77
CA PHE A 340 -0.33 5.26 1.79
C PHE A 340 0.63 4.24 2.40
N ARG A 341 0.40 2.97 2.07
CA ARG A 341 1.36 1.88 2.26
C ARG A 341 2.01 1.56 0.92
N PHE A 342 3.32 1.64 0.85
CA PHE A 342 4.07 1.35 -0.36
C PHE A 342 4.52 -0.11 -0.37
N ASP A 343 3.97 -0.89 -1.30
CA ASP A 343 4.41 -2.24 -1.58
C ASP A 343 5.85 -2.25 -2.09
N LEU A 344 6.69 -3.19 -1.60
CA LEU A 344 8.12 -3.29 -1.96
C LEU A 344 8.81 -1.92 -2.07
N MET A 345 8.64 -1.07 -1.07
CA MET A 345 9.09 0.34 -1.07
C MET A 345 10.57 0.49 -1.42
N ALA A 346 11.39 -0.52 -1.14
CA ALA A 346 12.82 -0.51 -1.45
C ALA A 346 13.15 -0.60 -2.95
N ILE A 347 12.18 -0.72 -3.84
CA ILE A 347 12.38 -0.52 -5.28
C ILE A 347 12.56 0.97 -5.60
N HIS A 348 11.98 1.87 -4.81
CA HIS A 348 11.98 3.30 -5.06
C HIS A 348 13.21 3.99 -4.47
N ASP A 349 13.69 5.01 -5.16
CA ASP A 349 14.81 5.84 -4.71
C ASP A 349 14.39 6.80 -3.58
N ILE A 350 15.33 7.11 -2.70
CA ILE A 350 15.14 7.96 -1.51
C ILE A 350 14.67 9.37 -1.88
N ASP A 351 15.21 9.94 -2.96
CA ASP A 351 14.86 11.31 -3.37
C ASP A 351 13.40 11.40 -3.78
N THR A 352 12.92 10.42 -4.56
CA THR A 352 11.50 10.32 -4.95
C THR A 352 10.60 10.16 -3.72
N MET A 353 10.98 9.28 -2.78
CA MET A 353 10.18 9.06 -1.57
C MET A 353 10.12 10.30 -0.69
N ASN A 354 11.22 11.04 -0.54
CA ASN A 354 11.25 12.29 0.21
C ASN A 354 10.43 13.40 -0.45
N GLU A 355 10.46 13.50 -1.79
CA GLU A 355 9.61 14.45 -2.53
C GLU A 355 8.12 14.10 -2.37
N ILE A 356 7.77 12.81 -2.37
CA ILE A 356 6.40 12.34 -2.06
C ILE A 356 5.99 12.83 -0.66
N SER A 357 6.83 12.59 0.35
CA SER A 357 6.53 13.02 1.71
C SER A 357 6.31 14.53 1.82
N GLU A 358 7.21 15.33 1.26
CA GLU A 358 7.10 16.78 1.26
C GLU A 358 5.77 17.26 0.65
N ARG A 359 5.43 16.75 -0.53
CA ARG A 359 4.23 17.18 -1.27
C ARG A 359 2.94 16.75 -0.60
N LEU A 360 2.88 15.51 -0.08
CA LEU A 360 1.66 15.01 0.55
C LEU A 360 1.41 15.66 1.91
N HIS A 361 2.46 15.88 2.72
CA HIS A 361 2.33 16.64 3.99
C HIS A 361 2.01 18.12 3.78
N ALA A 362 2.26 18.67 2.59
CA ALA A 362 1.80 20.02 2.25
C ALA A 362 0.27 20.07 1.99
N ILE A 363 -0.35 18.93 1.63
CA ILE A 363 -1.81 18.79 1.45
C ILE A 363 -2.48 18.50 2.79
N ASP A 364 -2.00 17.45 3.49
CA ASP A 364 -2.47 17.09 4.84
C ASP A 364 -1.24 16.80 5.73
N PRO A 365 -0.98 17.65 6.75
CA PRO A 365 0.13 17.46 7.68
C PRO A 365 0.10 16.13 8.46
N ASP A 366 -1.08 15.52 8.58
CA ASP A 366 -1.34 14.30 9.33
C ASP A 366 -1.39 13.05 8.42
N VAL A 367 -1.01 13.16 7.14
CA VAL A 367 -0.94 12.01 6.23
C VAL A 367 0.03 10.96 6.75
N VAL A 368 -0.40 9.69 6.77
CA VAL A 368 0.43 8.58 7.25
C VAL A 368 1.07 7.84 6.09
N LEU A 369 2.40 7.78 6.08
CA LEU A 369 3.20 7.16 5.02
C LEU A 369 4.10 6.08 5.59
N TYR A 370 4.03 4.87 5.06
CA TYR A 370 4.96 3.78 5.37
C TYR A 370 4.97 2.73 4.26
N GLY A 371 5.90 1.81 4.33
CA GLY A 371 5.95 0.73 3.35
C GLY A 371 6.85 -0.42 3.75
N GLU A 372 7.03 -1.34 2.82
CA GLU A 372 7.95 -2.45 2.97
C GLU A 372 9.36 -1.99 2.65
N GLY A 373 10.20 -1.89 3.68
CA GLY A 373 11.61 -1.51 3.55
C GLY A 373 12.49 -2.61 2.95
N TRP A 374 11.94 -3.42 2.05
CA TRP A 374 12.63 -4.49 1.32
C TRP A 374 12.12 -4.60 -0.11
N ALA A 375 12.80 -5.39 -0.92
CA ALA A 375 12.38 -5.86 -2.22
C ALA A 375 12.37 -7.39 -2.22
N ALA A 376 11.63 -8.02 -3.14
CA ALA A 376 11.55 -9.48 -3.22
C ALA A 376 12.86 -10.11 -3.75
N MET A 377 13.53 -9.40 -4.66
CA MET A 377 14.83 -9.74 -5.22
C MET A 377 15.80 -8.55 -5.09
N SER A 378 16.98 -8.62 -5.68
CA SER A 378 17.93 -7.49 -5.67
C SER A 378 17.54 -6.44 -6.70
N PRO A 379 17.19 -5.21 -6.27
CA PRO A 379 16.94 -4.11 -7.20
C PRO A 379 18.20 -3.72 -7.98
N ALA A 380 18.00 -3.16 -9.17
CA ALA A 380 19.12 -2.68 -10.00
C ALA A 380 19.73 -1.37 -9.51
N TYR A 381 18.99 -0.58 -8.73
CA TYR A 381 19.47 0.70 -8.20
C TYR A 381 20.35 0.51 -6.96
N PRO A 382 21.34 1.41 -6.70
CA PRO A 382 22.27 1.26 -5.57
C PRO A 382 21.56 1.18 -4.21
N ALA A 383 21.94 0.21 -3.38
CA ALA A 383 21.30 -0.07 -2.10
C ALA A 383 21.28 1.12 -1.13
N GLU A 384 22.29 1.97 -1.17
CA GLU A 384 22.41 3.18 -0.35
C GLU A 384 21.52 4.35 -0.82
N GLN A 385 20.88 4.22 -2.00
CA GLN A 385 20.04 5.25 -2.61
C GLN A 385 18.56 4.85 -2.70
N ILE A 386 18.19 3.67 -2.23
CA ILE A 386 16.81 3.17 -2.24
C ILE A 386 16.23 3.08 -0.84
N ALA A 387 14.91 3.04 -0.75
CA ALA A 387 14.15 3.06 0.51
C ALA A 387 14.18 1.71 1.26
N LEU A 388 15.36 1.11 1.38
CA LEU A 388 15.60 -0.04 2.25
C LEU A 388 15.32 0.31 3.72
N LYS A 389 14.85 -0.66 4.50
CA LYS A 389 14.61 -0.49 5.95
C LYS A 389 15.80 0.16 6.68
N VAL A 390 17.01 -0.25 6.37
CA VAL A 390 18.23 0.33 6.98
C VAL A 390 18.42 1.81 6.66
N ASN A 391 17.83 2.30 5.60
CA ASN A 391 17.87 3.70 5.15
C ASN A 391 16.64 4.51 5.61
N THR A 392 15.70 3.93 6.34
CA THR A 392 14.46 4.62 6.79
C THR A 392 14.79 5.92 7.56
N HIS A 393 15.92 5.97 8.26
CA HIS A 393 16.38 7.19 8.94
C HIS A 393 16.70 8.35 7.99
N MET A 394 16.84 8.10 6.68
CA MET A 394 17.04 9.10 5.62
C MET A 394 15.71 9.54 4.96
N LEU A 395 14.63 8.85 5.27
CA LEU A 395 13.29 9.18 4.77
C LEU A 395 12.61 10.19 5.71
N ASP A 396 12.04 11.24 5.14
CA ASP A 396 11.29 12.23 5.93
C ASP A 396 9.86 11.70 6.18
N LYS A 397 9.52 11.45 7.46
CA LYS A 397 8.19 11.02 7.92
C LYS A 397 7.60 9.79 7.19
N ILE A 398 8.42 8.96 6.59
CA ILE A 398 7.98 7.68 6.01
C ILE A 398 8.48 6.55 6.88
N GLY A 399 7.59 5.66 7.30
CA GLY A 399 7.88 4.50 8.13
C GLY A 399 8.17 3.23 7.33
N ALA A 400 8.61 2.20 8.05
CA ALA A 400 8.77 0.86 7.50
C ALA A 400 8.29 -0.22 8.49
N PHE A 401 7.86 -1.35 7.95
CA PHE A 401 7.50 -2.53 8.73
C PHE A 401 8.70 -3.10 9.49
N SER A 402 8.51 -3.43 10.77
CA SER A 402 9.55 -3.97 11.64
C SER A 402 9.53 -5.50 11.68
N ASP A 403 10.25 -6.13 10.76
CA ASP A 403 10.53 -7.56 10.83
C ASP A 403 11.38 -7.93 12.06
N ASN A 404 12.16 -7.01 12.63
CA ASN A 404 12.89 -7.22 13.88
C ASN A 404 11.93 -7.57 15.03
N LEU A 405 10.88 -6.79 15.24
CA LEU A 405 9.89 -7.07 16.27
C LEU A 405 9.07 -8.32 15.94
N ARG A 406 8.57 -8.40 14.70
CA ARG A 406 7.80 -9.55 14.21
C ARG A 406 8.52 -10.86 14.49
N ASP A 407 9.76 -10.99 14.02
CA ASP A 407 10.52 -12.22 14.08
C ASP A 407 10.98 -12.56 15.50
N ALA A 408 11.29 -11.55 16.32
CA ALA A 408 11.62 -11.76 17.71
C ALA A 408 10.42 -12.30 18.51
N VAL A 409 9.22 -11.78 18.25
CA VAL A 409 7.99 -12.16 18.97
C VAL A 409 7.47 -13.52 18.52
N ARG A 410 7.24 -13.72 17.20
CA ARG A 410 6.57 -14.92 16.65
C ARG A 410 7.51 -15.95 16.02
N GLY A 411 8.81 -15.70 16.02
CA GLY A 411 9.81 -16.46 15.27
C GLY A 411 9.85 -16.08 13.79
N PRO A 412 11.05 -16.12 13.18
CA PRO A 412 11.23 -15.83 11.75
C PRO A 412 10.47 -16.81 10.88
N LEU A 413 10.27 -16.44 9.61
CA LEU A 413 9.65 -17.30 8.60
C LEU A 413 10.46 -18.59 8.44
N GLY A 414 9.77 -19.74 8.38
CA GLY A 414 10.39 -21.05 8.21
C GLY A 414 11.09 -21.65 9.45
N CYS A 415 11.06 -20.95 10.60
CA CYS A 415 11.56 -21.50 11.87
C CYS A 415 10.59 -22.50 12.51
N GLU A 416 11.15 -23.49 13.20
CA GLU A 416 10.39 -24.54 13.91
C GLU A 416 9.78 -24.08 15.24
N ASN A 417 10.07 -22.84 15.68
CA ASN A 417 9.58 -22.29 16.95
C ASN A 417 8.83 -20.96 16.76
N ALA A 418 7.99 -20.62 17.76
CA ALA A 418 7.18 -19.43 17.75
C ALA A 418 7.85 -18.22 18.45
N GLY A 419 9.17 -18.17 18.51
CA GLY A 419 9.91 -17.05 19.06
C GLY A 419 9.69 -16.84 20.56
N PHE A 420 9.75 -15.56 20.98
CA PHE A 420 9.61 -15.19 22.39
C PHE A 420 8.28 -15.65 23.01
N MET A 421 7.19 -15.60 22.25
CA MET A 421 5.88 -16.01 22.77
C MET A 421 5.75 -17.51 23.04
N ASP A 422 6.67 -18.33 22.52
CA ASP A 422 6.80 -19.76 22.86
C ASP A 422 7.94 -20.04 23.87
N GLY A 423 8.46 -19.00 24.51
CA GLY A 423 9.51 -19.11 25.52
C GLY A 423 10.93 -19.27 24.96
N VAL A 424 11.16 -18.88 23.71
CA VAL A 424 12.50 -18.88 23.12
C VAL A 424 13.33 -17.72 23.66
N ALA A 425 14.36 -18.06 24.43
CA ALA A 425 15.30 -17.10 24.97
C ALA A 425 16.16 -16.43 23.88
N GLY A 426 16.73 -15.25 24.18
CA GLY A 426 17.68 -14.57 23.28
C GLY A 426 17.08 -13.51 22.38
N ASN A 427 15.74 -13.38 22.31
CA ASN A 427 15.06 -12.38 21.47
C ASN A 427 14.82 -11.04 22.19
N LYS A 428 15.18 -10.94 23.47
CA LYS A 428 14.85 -9.81 24.33
C LYS A 428 15.31 -8.47 23.76
N ASP A 429 16.53 -8.39 23.20
CA ASP A 429 17.08 -7.15 22.68
C ASP A 429 16.32 -6.63 21.43
N ASN A 430 15.92 -7.51 20.53
CA ASN A 430 15.06 -7.13 19.39
C ASN A 430 13.65 -6.72 19.82
N ILE A 431 13.12 -7.29 20.91
CA ILE A 431 11.82 -6.86 21.47
C ILE A 431 11.97 -5.48 22.13
N HIS A 432 13.03 -5.25 22.91
CA HIS A 432 13.35 -3.92 23.45
C HIS A 432 13.48 -2.88 22.33
N PHE A 433 14.17 -3.24 21.24
CA PHE A 433 14.32 -2.41 20.05
C PHE A 433 12.95 -2.06 19.43
N GLY A 434 12.08 -3.03 19.24
CA GLY A 434 10.72 -2.81 18.72
C GLY A 434 9.85 -1.98 19.65
N ILE A 435 9.91 -2.23 20.98
CA ILE A 435 9.20 -1.43 21.97
C ILE A 435 9.68 0.03 21.94
N ALA A 436 11.00 0.27 21.76
CA ALA A 436 11.55 1.61 21.64
C ALA A 436 11.23 2.31 20.30
N GLY A 437 10.49 1.65 19.37
CA GLY A 437 10.15 2.22 18.07
C GLY A 437 11.32 2.31 17.10
N GLY A 438 12.27 1.38 17.19
CA GLY A 438 13.41 1.29 16.25
C GLY A 438 14.45 2.41 16.38
N VAL A 439 14.33 3.29 17.37
CA VAL A 439 15.29 4.39 17.61
C VAL A 439 16.48 3.90 18.43
N GLN A 440 17.58 4.67 18.40
CA GLN A 440 18.72 4.40 19.26
C GLN A 440 18.33 4.56 20.73
N HIS A 441 18.57 3.52 21.54
CA HIS A 441 18.27 3.53 22.97
C HIS A 441 19.47 3.00 23.79
N PRO A 442 19.84 3.59 24.95
CA PRO A 442 21.04 3.20 25.71
C PRO A 442 21.09 1.76 26.19
N GLN A 443 19.91 1.14 26.38
CA GLN A 443 19.77 -0.25 26.84
C GLN A 443 19.51 -1.26 25.72
N VAL A 444 19.67 -0.86 24.44
CA VAL A 444 19.43 -1.70 23.25
C VAL A 444 20.69 -1.73 22.39
N THR A 445 21.13 -2.93 22.02
CA THR A 445 22.36 -3.10 21.19
C THR A 445 22.07 -3.18 19.71
N VAL A 446 20.80 -3.43 19.32
CA VAL A 446 20.37 -3.44 17.91
C VAL A 446 20.56 -2.04 17.32
N GLU A 447 21.19 -1.97 16.15
CA GLU A 447 21.42 -0.71 15.46
C GLU A 447 20.10 -0.11 14.97
N ARG A 448 19.92 1.17 15.19
CA ARG A 448 18.73 1.90 14.77
C ARG A 448 18.60 1.96 13.24
N TRP A 449 17.39 1.95 12.75
CA TRP A 449 17.07 2.27 11.37
C TRP A 449 15.99 3.35 11.22
N THR A 450 15.45 3.85 12.34
CA THR A 450 14.54 5.01 12.38
C THR A 450 15.22 6.24 12.99
N SER A 451 14.76 7.42 12.61
CA SER A 451 15.11 8.69 13.28
C SER A 451 14.00 9.16 14.23
N ASN A 452 12.78 8.66 14.02
CA ASN A 452 11.60 8.94 14.85
C ASN A 452 10.83 7.62 15.09
N PRO A 453 10.28 7.37 16.30
CA PRO A 453 9.55 6.14 16.57
C PRO A 453 8.30 5.94 15.69
N LEU A 454 7.70 7.00 15.15
CA LEU A 454 6.59 6.91 14.21
C LEU A 454 6.98 6.36 12.82
N GLN A 455 8.28 6.20 12.55
CA GLN A 455 8.77 5.48 11.38
C GLN A 455 8.76 3.96 11.55
N HIS A 456 8.43 3.46 12.74
CA HIS A 456 8.42 2.04 13.06
C HIS A 456 6.99 1.50 13.04
N VAL A 457 6.65 0.65 12.06
CA VAL A 457 5.37 -0.06 12.04
C VAL A 457 5.52 -1.37 12.81
N SER A 458 4.84 -1.45 13.94
CA SER A 458 4.90 -2.56 14.89
C SER A 458 3.82 -3.59 14.55
N TYR A 459 4.20 -4.79 14.16
CA TYR A 459 3.28 -5.83 13.74
C TYR A 459 3.82 -7.24 14.05
N VAL A 460 2.96 -8.24 13.97
CA VAL A 460 3.32 -9.65 14.10
C VAL A 460 2.81 -10.51 12.95
N SER A 461 1.79 -10.09 12.23
CA SER A 461 1.37 -10.66 10.95
C SER A 461 0.66 -9.61 10.08
N CYS A 462 0.55 -9.88 8.79
CA CYS A 462 -0.15 -9.11 7.77
C CYS A 462 -0.79 -10.08 6.77
N HIS A 463 -1.27 -9.56 5.64
CA HIS A 463 -1.83 -10.41 4.58
C HIS A 463 -0.81 -11.43 4.04
N ASP A 464 0.48 -11.05 3.98
CA ASP A 464 1.59 -11.90 3.54
C ASP A 464 1.94 -12.99 4.53
N ASP A 465 2.37 -14.14 4.04
CA ASP A 465 2.71 -15.32 4.83
C ASP A 465 1.53 -15.89 5.66
N HIS A 466 1.85 -16.58 6.74
CA HIS A 466 0.85 -17.12 7.65
C HIS A 466 0.21 -16.00 8.48
N CYS A 467 -1.12 -16.03 8.59
CA CYS A 467 -1.77 -15.35 9.70
C CYS A 467 -1.26 -15.91 11.05
N LEU A 468 -1.37 -15.16 12.12
CA LEU A 468 -0.74 -15.50 13.39
C LEU A 468 -1.17 -16.87 13.93
N ARG A 469 -2.44 -17.25 13.78
CA ARG A 469 -2.94 -18.57 14.15
C ARG A 469 -2.25 -19.68 13.39
N ASP A 470 -2.19 -19.60 12.06
CA ASP A 470 -1.56 -20.65 11.22
C ASP A 470 -0.07 -20.76 11.54
N ARG A 471 0.61 -19.63 11.78
CA ARG A 471 1.99 -19.59 12.21
C ARG A 471 2.21 -20.34 13.51
N LEU A 472 1.34 -20.15 14.51
CA LEU A 472 1.41 -20.84 15.78
C LEU A 472 1.11 -22.34 15.65
N GLU A 473 0.16 -22.71 14.80
CA GLU A 473 -0.18 -24.13 14.55
C GLU A 473 0.97 -24.88 13.85
N GLU A 474 1.75 -24.19 13.00
CA GLU A 474 2.97 -24.74 12.39
C GLU A 474 4.12 -24.84 13.41
N ALA A 475 4.36 -23.78 14.18
CA ALA A 475 5.58 -23.62 14.97
C ALA A 475 5.54 -24.32 16.34
N THR A 476 4.36 -24.59 16.89
CA THR A 476 4.25 -25.20 18.24
C THR A 476 3.15 -26.23 18.34
N LYS A 477 3.38 -27.24 19.20
CA LYS A 477 2.36 -28.24 19.57
C LYS A 477 1.54 -27.82 20.80
N ALA A 478 1.61 -26.55 21.21
CA ALA A 478 0.83 -26.03 22.31
C ALA A 478 -0.69 -26.19 22.08
N SER A 479 -1.45 -26.32 23.14
CA SER A 479 -2.92 -26.37 23.07
C SER A 479 -3.48 -25.03 22.51
N GLU A 480 -4.70 -25.05 21.94
CA GLU A 480 -5.40 -23.86 21.48
C GLU A 480 -5.44 -22.78 22.58
N LYS A 481 -5.77 -23.14 23.82
CA LYS A 481 -5.75 -22.23 24.95
C LYS A 481 -4.38 -21.55 25.12
N LYS A 482 -3.29 -22.30 25.03
CA LYS A 482 -1.94 -21.75 25.17
C LYS A 482 -1.57 -20.86 23.99
N ARG A 483 -1.97 -21.22 22.76
CA ARG A 483 -1.76 -20.38 21.57
C ARG A 483 -2.53 -19.06 21.68
N LEU A 484 -3.75 -19.05 22.23
CA LEU A 484 -4.48 -17.80 22.50
C LEU A 484 -3.75 -16.88 23.49
N GLU A 485 -3.12 -17.45 24.53
CA GLU A 485 -2.25 -16.68 25.43
C GLU A 485 -1.02 -16.09 24.71
N MET A 486 -0.44 -16.87 23.77
CA MET A 486 0.67 -16.39 22.92
C MET A 486 0.25 -15.23 22.03
N VAL A 487 -0.95 -15.29 21.41
CA VAL A 487 -1.51 -14.18 20.62
C VAL A 487 -1.67 -12.94 21.49
N LYS A 488 -2.23 -13.07 22.69
CA LYS A 488 -2.39 -11.95 23.64
C LYS A 488 -1.04 -11.32 24.00
N LEU A 489 -0.01 -12.15 24.26
CA LEU A 489 1.34 -11.65 24.54
C LEU A 489 1.94 -10.90 23.34
N ALA A 490 1.80 -11.45 22.12
CA ALA A 490 2.30 -10.85 20.89
C ALA A 490 1.67 -9.47 20.66
N GLN A 491 0.36 -9.37 20.79
CA GLN A 491 -0.36 -8.11 20.60
C GLN A 491 -0.07 -7.11 21.74
N THR A 492 0.20 -7.57 22.95
CA THR A 492 0.67 -6.67 24.02
C THR A 492 1.96 -5.97 23.60
N ALA A 493 2.93 -6.68 22.99
CA ALA A 493 4.17 -6.07 22.52
C ALA A 493 3.91 -5.05 21.38
N VAL A 494 2.98 -5.33 20.47
CA VAL A 494 2.59 -4.42 19.38
C VAL A 494 1.96 -3.14 19.93
N TYR A 495 0.92 -3.26 20.74
CA TYR A 495 0.16 -2.11 21.24
C TYR A 495 0.92 -1.24 22.25
N THR A 496 1.91 -1.80 22.94
CA THR A 496 2.72 -1.06 23.94
C THR A 496 4.05 -0.56 23.41
N SER A 497 4.32 -0.74 22.12
CA SER A 497 5.50 -0.17 21.46
C SER A 497 5.32 1.33 21.19
N GLN A 498 6.45 2.05 21.03
CA GLN A 498 6.47 3.48 20.67
C GLN A 498 6.16 3.72 19.18
N GLY A 499 6.16 2.68 18.35
CA GLY A 499 5.81 2.73 16.95
C GLY A 499 4.30 2.73 16.68
N ILE A 500 3.94 2.62 15.42
CA ILE A 500 2.54 2.52 14.95
C ILE A 500 2.10 1.05 15.06
N PRO A 501 1.09 0.71 15.88
CA PRO A 501 0.49 -0.61 15.92
C PRO A 501 -0.23 -0.94 14.61
N PHE A 502 0.02 -2.14 14.11
CA PHE A 502 -0.59 -2.64 12.89
C PHE A 502 -1.18 -4.04 13.12
N ILE A 503 -2.45 -4.22 12.73
CA ILE A 503 -3.25 -5.41 12.97
C ILE A 503 -3.78 -5.94 11.65
N PHE A 504 -3.61 -7.24 11.42
CA PHE A 504 -4.21 -7.91 10.27
C PHE A 504 -5.65 -8.32 10.55
N ALA A 505 -6.57 -7.99 9.64
CA ALA A 505 -8.01 -8.25 9.80
C ALA A 505 -8.31 -9.70 10.18
N GLY A 506 -9.08 -9.86 11.25
CA GLY A 506 -9.52 -11.17 11.75
C GLY A 506 -8.56 -11.83 12.74
N GLU A 507 -7.39 -11.24 13.05
CA GLU A 507 -6.53 -11.78 14.12
C GLU A 507 -7.26 -11.78 15.46
N GLU A 508 -8.03 -10.73 15.75
CA GLU A 508 -8.81 -10.55 16.97
C GLU A 508 -9.95 -11.58 17.12
N VAL A 509 -10.37 -12.18 16.00
CA VAL A 509 -11.31 -13.31 16.00
C VAL A 509 -10.61 -14.66 15.80
N TYR A 510 -9.28 -14.68 15.88
CA TYR A 510 -8.45 -15.88 15.72
C TYR A 510 -8.66 -16.57 14.36
N ARG A 511 -8.72 -15.77 13.28
CA ARG A 511 -8.86 -16.29 11.90
C ARG A 511 -7.73 -17.23 11.53
N HIS A 512 -8.00 -18.15 10.61
CA HIS A 512 -6.97 -18.98 9.98
C HIS A 512 -7.21 -19.08 8.47
N LYS A 513 -6.13 -19.33 7.74
CA LYS A 513 -6.13 -19.58 6.30
C LYS A 513 -5.73 -21.03 6.00
N GLN A 514 -6.03 -21.96 6.92
CA GLN A 514 -5.79 -23.40 6.80
C GLN A 514 -4.31 -23.76 6.50
N GLY A 515 -3.37 -22.99 7.05
CA GLY A 515 -1.94 -23.18 6.85
C GLY A 515 -1.42 -22.69 5.49
N VAL A 516 -2.22 -21.96 4.71
CA VAL A 516 -1.79 -21.41 3.42
C VAL A 516 -0.98 -20.13 3.65
N LYS A 517 0.32 -20.18 3.32
CA LYS A 517 1.25 -19.04 3.46
C LYS A 517 0.94 -17.91 2.49
N ASN A 518 0.85 -18.25 1.23
CA ASN A 518 0.61 -17.27 0.17
C ASN A 518 -0.78 -17.52 -0.44
N SER A 519 -1.77 -16.76 0.03
CA SER A 519 -3.18 -16.96 -0.31
C SER A 519 -3.71 -15.97 -1.35
N TYR A 520 -2.84 -15.23 -2.05
CA TYR A 520 -3.20 -14.11 -2.94
C TYR A 520 -4.24 -14.45 -4.00
N ASN A 521 -4.26 -15.69 -4.49
CA ASN A 521 -5.18 -16.19 -5.52
C ASN A 521 -5.98 -17.42 -5.07
N LYS A 522 -6.14 -17.60 -3.76
CA LYS A 522 -6.90 -18.73 -3.19
C LYS A 522 -8.38 -18.34 -3.02
N PRO A 523 -9.29 -19.32 -3.04
CA PRO A 523 -10.72 -19.03 -2.95
C PRO A 523 -11.13 -18.43 -1.59
N ASP A 524 -12.35 -17.89 -1.54
CA ASP A 524 -12.98 -17.36 -0.33
C ASP A 524 -12.95 -18.34 0.85
N SER A 525 -13.05 -19.65 0.59
CA SER A 525 -12.97 -20.69 1.63
C SER A 525 -11.65 -20.70 2.42
N ILE A 526 -10.59 -20.08 1.88
CA ILE A 526 -9.30 -19.87 2.54
C ILE A 526 -9.22 -18.46 3.12
N ASN A 527 -9.69 -17.47 2.37
CA ASN A 527 -9.44 -16.06 2.68
C ASN A 527 -10.52 -15.38 3.51
N ALA A 528 -11.80 -15.75 3.34
CA ALA A 528 -12.91 -15.06 4.00
C ALA A 528 -12.89 -15.21 5.53
N ILE A 529 -13.19 -14.14 6.24
CA ILE A 529 -13.33 -14.16 7.70
C ILE A 529 -14.68 -14.77 8.07
N ASP A 530 -14.66 -15.92 8.76
CA ASP A 530 -15.85 -16.51 9.37
C ASP A 530 -16.18 -15.81 10.70
N TRP A 531 -17.18 -14.96 10.68
CA TRP A 531 -17.58 -14.15 11.82
C TRP A 531 -18.21 -14.93 12.98
N THR A 532 -18.47 -16.24 12.82
CA THR A 532 -18.82 -17.10 13.97
C THR A 532 -17.66 -17.25 14.94
N TYR A 533 -16.42 -17.06 14.47
CA TYR A 533 -15.25 -17.04 15.33
C TYR A 533 -15.28 -15.90 16.35
N LYS A 534 -15.92 -14.77 16.04
CA LYS A 534 -16.10 -13.70 17.01
C LYS A 534 -16.83 -14.21 18.25
N THR A 535 -17.90 -14.99 18.09
CA THR A 535 -18.61 -15.61 19.22
C THR A 535 -17.73 -16.58 19.98
N LYS A 536 -16.96 -17.41 19.25
CA LYS A 536 -16.10 -18.44 19.87
C LYS A 536 -14.95 -17.83 20.66
N TYR A 537 -14.39 -16.73 20.16
CA TYR A 537 -13.18 -16.11 20.70
C TYR A 537 -13.43 -14.68 21.22
N GLN A 538 -14.62 -14.41 21.78
CA GLN A 538 -14.99 -13.09 22.29
C GLN A 538 -13.97 -12.54 23.30
N ASP A 539 -13.42 -13.40 24.17
CA ASP A 539 -12.35 -13.00 25.11
C ASP A 539 -11.09 -12.44 24.43
N LEU A 540 -10.81 -12.85 23.20
CA LEU A 540 -9.69 -12.32 22.43
C LEU A 540 -10.06 -10.96 21.83
N VAL A 541 -11.26 -10.82 21.28
CA VAL A 541 -11.80 -9.53 20.79
C VAL A 541 -11.77 -8.48 21.89
N ASP A 542 -12.30 -8.83 23.08
CA ASP A 542 -12.29 -7.95 24.25
C ASP A 542 -10.87 -7.56 24.69
N TYR A 543 -9.91 -8.47 24.51
CA TYR A 543 -8.51 -8.19 24.83
C TYR A 543 -7.89 -7.16 23.86
N TYR A 544 -8.15 -7.26 22.54
CA TYR A 544 -7.69 -6.27 21.57
C TYR A 544 -8.33 -4.90 21.84
N ALA A 545 -9.63 -4.87 22.09
CA ALA A 545 -10.33 -3.64 22.47
C ALA A 545 -9.74 -3.01 23.76
N ALA A 546 -9.40 -3.83 24.76
CA ALA A 546 -8.77 -3.34 25.99
C ALA A 546 -7.36 -2.79 25.75
N LEU A 547 -6.56 -3.42 24.88
CA LEU A 547 -5.23 -2.90 24.52
C LEU A 547 -5.33 -1.56 23.78
N ALA A 548 -6.29 -1.41 22.86
CA ALA A 548 -6.55 -0.15 22.19
C ALA A 548 -6.97 0.94 23.19
N ALA A 549 -7.90 0.61 24.09
CA ALA A 549 -8.36 1.53 25.12
C ALA A 549 -7.21 1.97 26.06
N ILE A 550 -6.32 1.06 26.45
CA ILE A 550 -5.13 1.38 27.25
C ILE A 550 -4.22 2.34 26.48
N ARG A 551 -3.95 2.08 25.20
CA ARG A 551 -3.08 2.94 24.38
C ARG A 551 -3.68 4.34 24.23
N HIS A 552 -4.98 4.46 23.95
CA HIS A 552 -5.67 5.75 23.84
C HIS A 552 -5.68 6.52 25.17
N ALA A 553 -5.78 5.80 26.30
CA ALA A 553 -5.77 6.44 27.62
C ALA A 553 -4.36 6.89 28.06
N HIS A 554 -3.31 6.31 27.47
CA HIS A 554 -1.91 6.51 27.90
C HIS A 554 -1.02 6.95 26.74
N PRO A 555 -1.00 8.25 26.39
CA PRO A 555 -0.15 8.80 25.31
C PRO A 555 1.34 8.48 25.47
N GLY A 556 1.80 8.11 26.66
CA GLY A 556 3.16 7.64 26.91
C GLY A 556 3.60 6.43 26.07
N PHE A 557 2.66 5.64 25.52
CA PHE A 557 2.98 4.58 24.55
C PHE A 557 3.31 5.11 23.15
N CYS A 558 3.19 6.42 22.91
CA CYS A 558 3.61 7.08 21.67
C CYS A 558 4.17 8.46 22.01
N LEU A 559 5.44 8.50 22.40
CA LEU A 559 6.12 9.75 22.73
C LEU A 559 6.44 10.60 21.49
N GLY A 560 6.43 10.01 20.29
CA GLY A 560 6.57 10.70 19.01
C GLY A 560 7.95 11.34 18.74
N ASP A 561 8.89 11.19 19.66
CA ASP A 561 10.23 11.78 19.61
C ASP A 561 11.29 10.83 20.16
N ALA A 562 12.40 10.68 19.46
CA ALA A 562 13.48 9.74 19.82
C ALA A 562 14.21 10.12 21.11
N GLU A 563 14.37 11.43 21.41
CA GLU A 563 14.99 11.88 22.66
C GLU A 563 14.09 11.59 23.86
N LEU A 564 12.77 11.85 23.70
CA LEU A 564 11.81 11.51 24.74
C LEU A 564 11.77 10.00 25.02
N VAL A 565 11.83 9.16 23.99
CA VAL A 565 11.93 7.70 24.16
C VAL A 565 13.18 7.34 24.96
N ARG A 566 14.35 7.90 24.63
CA ARG A 566 15.59 7.64 25.37
C ARG A 566 15.55 8.10 26.82
N GLU A 567 14.85 9.21 27.10
CA GLU A 567 14.77 9.80 28.44
C GLU A 567 13.71 9.12 29.32
N LYS A 568 12.54 8.81 28.75
CA LYS A 568 11.35 8.41 29.52
C LYS A 568 11.13 6.90 29.57
N LEU A 569 11.53 6.15 28.53
CA LEU A 569 11.43 4.69 28.50
C LEU A 569 12.65 4.07 29.21
N GLN A 570 12.41 3.17 30.13
CA GLN A 570 13.46 2.41 30.80
C GLN A 570 13.10 0.92 30.81
N PHE A 571 13.99 0.08 30.27
CA PHE A 571 13.87 -1.38 30.43
C PHE A 571 14.38 -1.79 31.80
N ILE A 572 13.61 -2.67 32.47
CA ILE A 572 13.90 -3.18 33.79
C ILE A 572 14.62 -4.52 33.63
N GLU A 573 15.81 -4.63 34.25
CA GLU A 573 16.55 -5.88 34.26
C GLU A 573 15.80 -6.98 34.99
N VAL A 574 15.57 -8.11 34.33
CA VAL A 574 14.92 -9.30 34.89
C VAL A 574 15.81 -10.50 34.58
N GLU A 575 16.06 -11.35 35.58
CA GLU A 575 16.92 -12.55 35.42
C GLU A 575 16.35 -13.56 34.41
N ASP A 576 15.02 -13.68 34.33
CA ASP A 576 14.37 -14.58 33.38
C ASP A 576 14.53 -14.04 31.94
N PRO A 577 15.19 -14.79 31.05
CA PRO A 577 15.39 -14.36 29.67
C PRO A 577 14.09 -14.32 28.83
N CYS A 578 13.01 -14.90 29.33
CA CYS A 578 11.68 -14.92 28.69
C CYS A 578 10.73 -13.88 29.27
N VAL A 579 11.24 -12.92 30.05
CA VAL A 579 10.47 -11.79 30.59
C VAL A 579 11.03 -10.48 30.06
N VAL A 580 10.16 -9.64 29.50
CA VAL A 580 10.44 -8.24 29.14
C VAL A 580 9.65 -7.36 30.08
N ALA A 581 10.32 -6.42 30.74
CA ALA A 581 9.71 -5.45 31.62
C ALA A 581 10.26 -4.06 31.34
N PHE A 582 9.41 -3.06 31.31
CA PHE A 582 9.80 -1.67 31.11
C PHE A 582 8.84 -0.74 31.85
N ARG A 583 9.27 0.50 32.02
CA ARG A 583 8.43 1.59 32.51
C ARG A 583 8.63 2.84 31.65
N ILE A 584 7.60 3.63 31.56
CA ILE A 584 7.64 4.99 31.02
C ILE A 584 7.32 5.92 32.19
N SER A 585 8.11 6.95 32.41
CA SER A 585 7.99 7.80 33.59
C SER A 585 8.34 9.26 33.30
N GLY A 586 7.94 10.16 34.20
CA GLY A 586 8.18 11.59 34.06
C GLY A 586 7.30 12.20 32.96
N LEU A 587 6.05 11.77 32.88
CA LEU A 587 5.07 12.17 31.89
C LEU A 587 4.15 13.29 32.38
N ASP A 588 4.63 14.13 33.31
CA ASP A 588 3.84 15.24 33.88
C ASP A 588 3.25 16.11 32.76
N GLY A 589 1.92 16.09 32.61
CA GLY A 589 1.19 16.79 31.58
C GLY A 589 1.05 16.04 30.24
N ILE A 590 1.58 14.80 30.10
CA ILE A 590 1.41 13.92 28.95
C ILE A 590 0.46 12.76 29.33
N ASP A 591 0.67 12.19 30.52
CA ASP A 591 -0.09 11.06 31.03
C ASP A 591 -0.44 11.34 32.52
N SER A 592 -1.70 11.31 32.88
CA SER A 592 -2.16 11.64 34.23
C SER A 592 -2.96 10.51 34.86
#